data_00a9369717ee913c02fa4a931ee2bb50
#
_entry.id   00a9369717ee913c02fa4a931ee2bb50
#
_cell.length_a   1.000
_cell.length_b   1.000
_cell.length_c   1.000
_cell.angle_alpha   90.00
_cell.angle_beta   90.00
_cell.angle_gamma   90.00
#
_symmetry.space_group_name_H-M   'P 1'
#
loop_
_entity.id
_entity.type
_entity.pdbx_description
1 polymer ?
#
loop_
_entity_poly.entity_id
_entity_poly.type
_entity_poly.pdbx_seq_one_letter_code
_entity_poly.pdbx_strand_id
1 'polypeptide(L)'
;MKSKLMLTVLCLLAVAAILSGCTANPPSPAPTAKNDISKTDAVSGASRVVDEAGFEQKVSKENTNYMVITSKDLTFTKDITVESGVKKSNDGASDTVTRSLGFGSYKEDNKTLDKRYTITVPRLIIAGENVKFEYGIIKGDVYVTGGGFNIKDGTIDGNLYFATDELKNAFKLDETTKITGNTEVKVLAQ
;
A
#
# COMPACT_ATOMS: atom_id res chain seq x y z
N MET A 1 -49.27 -3.53 -44.60
CA MET A 1 -50.29 -2.46 -44.82
C MET A 1 -49.75 -1.19 -44.23
N LYS A 2 -49.32 -0.35 -45.09
CA LYS A 2 -49.82 1.04 -45.24
C LYS A 2 -49.43 1.88 -44.00
N SER A 3 -48.56 2.81 -44.08
CA SER A 3 -48.51 3.94 -44.99
C SER A 3 -48.40 5.20 -44.16
N LYS A 4 -47.45 5.96 -44.48
CA LYS A 4 -47.40 7.36 -44.88
C LYS A 4 -47.17 8.32 -43.73
N LEU A 5 -46.26 9.13 -43.84
CA LEU A 5 -45.71 10.09 -44.77
C LEU A 5 -45.99 11.51 -44.30
N MET A 6 -44.99 12.31 -44.43
CA MET A 6 -44.99 13.76 -44.69
C MET A 6 -45.23 14.69 -43.49
N LEU A 7 -44.72 15.86 -43.39
CA LEU A 7 -44.07 16.75 -44.38
C LEU A 7 -43.52 17.96 -43.61
N THR A 8 -42.31 18.33 -43.94
CA THR A 8 -41.78 19.69 -44.21
C THR A 8 -42.50 20.92 -43.65
N VAL A 9 -41.73 21.92 -43.30
CA VAL A 9 -41.63 23.31 -43.75
C VAL A 9 -40.81 24.08 -42.71
N LEU A 10 -39.57 24.49 -42.91
CA LEU A 10 -38.98 25.61 -43.62
C LEU A 10 -39.53 27.01 -43.27
N CYS A 11 -38.74 27.82 -42.62
CA CYS A 11 -38.61 29.28 -42.69
C CYS A 11 -37.53 29.74 -41.74
N LEU A 12 -36.38 30.08 -42.13
CA LEU A 12 -35.83 31.27 -42.77
C LEU A 12 -35.87 32.56 -41.94
N LEU A 13 -34.67 32.98 -41.58
CA LEU A 13 -34.13 34.36 -41.50
C LEU A 13 -34.67 35.30 -40.41
N ALA A 14 -33.76 35.73 -39.54
CA ALA A 14 -33.39 37.17 -39.50
C ALA A 14 -32.13 37.40 -38.64
N VAL A 15 -31.27 38.13 -39.23
CA VAL A 15 -30.03 38.78 -38.85
C VAL A 15 -30.29 39.97 -37.92
N ALA A 16 -29.44 40.18 -36.92
CA ALA A 16 -28.91 41.48 -36.45
C ALA A 16 -28.14 41.22 -35.17
N ALA A 17 -26.86 41.23 -35.11
CA ALA A 17 -25.93 42.35 -35.01
C ALA A 17 -25.89 43.04 -33.63
N ILE A 18 -24.67 42.92 -33.06
CA ILE A 18 -23.92 43.85 -32.22
C ILE A 18 -24.44 44.14 -30.80
N LEU A 19 -23.60 43.87 -29.80
CA LEU A 19 -22.86 44.89 -29.06
C LEU A 19 -21.99 44.27 -27.97
N SER A 20 -20.76 44.72 -27.96
CA SER A 20 -19.73 44.60 -26.97
C SER A 20 -20.27 44.64 -25.53
N GLY A 21 -19.97 43.60 -24.76
CA GLY A 21 -20.06 43.63 -23.33
C GLY A 21 -18.85 42.91 -22.79
N CYS A 22 -17.86 43.69 -22.30
CA CYS A 22 -16.82 43.18 -21.45
C CYS A 22 -17.49 42.65 -20.19
N THR A 23 -17.62 41.36 -20.05
CA THR A 23 -17.89 40.73 -18.77
C THR A 23 -16.61 40.10 -18.28
N ALA A 24 -16.17 40.60 -17.13
CA ALA A 24 -15.04 40.06 -16.39
C ALA A 24 -15.18 38.56 -16.26
N ASN A 25 -14.14 37.82 -16.69
CA ASN A 25 -13.99 36.40 -16.38
C ASN A 25 -14.06 36.21 -14.87
N PRO A 26 -14.88 35.27 -14.38
CA PRO A 26 -14.73 34.82 -13.00
C PRO A 26 -13.32 34.26 -12.81
N PRO A 27 -12.71 34.43 -11.62
CA PRO A 27 -11.38 33.90 -11.39
C PRO A 27 -11.38 32.39 -11.66
N SER A 28 -10.49 31.98 -12.54
CA SER A 28 -10.17 30.56 -12.78
C SER A 28 -9.91 29.90 -11.45
N PRO A 29 -10.54 28.74 -11.16
CA PRO A 29 -10.17 28.00 -9.96
C PRO A 29 -8.68 27.73 -10.02
N ALA A 30 -7.99 27.99 -8.89
CA ALA A 30 -6.58 27.71 -8.74
C ALA A 30 -6.30 26.29 -9.22
N PRO A 31 -5.19 26.03 -9.91
CA PRO A 31 -4.85 24.68 -10.33
C PRO A 31 -4.76 23.82 -9.09
N THR A 32 -5.70 22.91 -8.95
CA THR A 32 -5.58 21.79 -8.03
C THR A 32 -4.23 21.17 -8.34
N ALA A 33 -3.34 21.17 -7.37
CA ALA A 33 -2.04 20.54 -7.49
C ALA A 33 -2.31 19.10 -7.96
N LYS A 34 -2.11 18.89 -9.25
CA LYS A 34 -1.94 17.54 -9.77
C LYS A 34 -0.73 17.02 -9.02
N ASN A 35 -0.95 16.05 -8.14
CA ASN A 35 0.13 15.22 -7.64
C ASN A 35 0.83 14.70 -8.88
N ASP A 36 1.93 15.35 -9.20
CA ASP A 36 2.87 14.89 -10.19
C ASP A 36 3.46 13.60 -9.60
N ILE A 37 2.81 12.48 -9.93
CA ILE A 37 3.39 11.17 -9.72
C ILE A 37 4.51 11.12 -10.74
N SER A 38 5.62 11.71 -10.33
CA SER A 38 6.89 11.66 -11.03
C SER A 38 7.11 10.22 -11.48
N LYS A 39 7.15 10.06 -12.80
CA LYS A 39 7.67 8.91 -13.49
C LYS A 39 9.01 8.53 -12.88
N THR A 40 9.03 7.55 -11.98
CA THR A 40 10.23 6.74 -11.76
C THR A 40 9.81 5.42 -11.13
N ASP A 41 10.20 4.39 -11.83
CA ASP A 41 10.21 2.98 -11.48
C ASP A 41 8.90 2.23 -11.57
N ALA A 42 8.70 1.72 -12.78
CA ALA A 42 8.03 0.45 -12.99
C ALA A 42 8.84 -0.69 -12.35
N VAL A 43 8.89 -0.75 -11.04
CA VAL A 43 9.14 -2.02 -10.36
C VAL A 43 7.83 -2.76 -10.44
N SER A 44 7.68 -3.58 -11.46
CA SER A 44 6.52 -4.41 -11.68
C SER A 44 6.21 -5.21 -10.42
N GLY A 45 5.06 -4.92 -9.77
CA GLY A 45 4.56 -5.63 -8.60
C GLY A 45 4.76 -4.96 -7.25
N ALA A 46 5.48 -3.83 -7.16
CA ALA A 46 5.59 -3.07 -5.91
C ALA A 46 4.52 -1.99 -5.81
N SER A 47 3.85 -1.93 -4.66
CA SER A 47 2.94 -0.82 -4.32
C SER A 47 3.65 0.14 -3.38
N ARG A 48 3.94 1.35 -3.86
CA ARG A 48 4.47 2.41 -3.01
C ARG A 48 3.37 3.02 -2.15
N VAL A 49 3.65 3.19 -0.89
CA VAL A 49 2.76 3.77 0.12
C VAL A 49 3.33 5.10 0.60
N VAL A 50 2.49 6.11 0.67
CA VAL A 50 2.86 7.48 1.08
C VAL A 50 2.06 8.00 2.27
N ASP A 51 1.06 7.25 2.74
CA ASP A 51 0.22 7.59 3.88
C ASP A 51 -0.39 6.34 4.53
N GLU A 52 -1.01 6.54 5.68
CA GLU A 52 -1.60 5.49 6.52
C GLU A 52 -2.75 4.78 5.80
N ALA A 53 -3.64 5.52 5.15
CA ALA A 53 -4.78 4.94 4.42
C ALA A 53 -4.33 4.07 3.24
N GLY A 54 -3.31 4.53 2.51
CA GLY A 54 -2.68 3.75 1.45
C GLY A 54 -2.04 2.47 1.97
N PHE A 55 -1.38 2.51 3.13
CA PHE A 55 -0.81 1.33 3.75
C PHE A 55 -1.90 0.32 4.11
N GLU A 56 -2.94 0.75 4.85
CA GLU A 56 -4.07 -0.12 5.22
C GLU A 56 -4.69 -0.80 4.01
N GLN A 57 -4.94 -0.04 2.94
CA GLN A 57 -5.49 -0.59 1.71
C GLN A 57 -4.56 -1.64 1.08
N LYS A 58 -3.24 -1.39 1.08
CA LYS A 58 -2.28 -2.26 0.40
C LYS A 58 -1.96 -3.53 1.18
N VAL A 59 -2.13 -3.55 2.49
CA VAL A 59 -1.93 -4.75 3.31
C VAL A 59 -3.20 -5.54 3.56
N SER A 60 -4.36 -5.04 3.11
CA SER A 60 -5.66 -5.66 3.29
C SER A 60 -5.82 -6.94 2.46
N LYS A 61 -6.85 -7.72 2.77
CA LYS A 61 -7.23 -8.94 2.06
C LYS A 61 -7.65 -8.71 0.61
N GLU A 62 -8.24 -7.54 0.34
CA GLU A 62 -8.70 -7.15 -1.00
C GLU A 62 -7.55 -6.83 -1.95
N ASN A 63 -6.36 -6.59 -1.42
CA ASN A 63 -5.19 -6.24 -2.21
C ASN A 63 -4.24 -7.43 -2.37
N THR A 64 -4.05 -7.88 -3.59
CA THR A 64 -3.21 -9.03 -3.91
C THR A 64 -1.74 -8.69 -4.20
N ASN A 65 -1.35 -7.41 -4.21
CA ASN A 65 0.04 -7.05 -4.44
C ASN A 65 0.96 -7.65 -3.37
N TYR A 66 1.96 -8.40 -3.80
CA TYR A 66 2.87 -9.07 -2.86
C TYR A 66 3.90 -8.14 -2.23
N MET A 67 4.23 -7.00 -2.86
CA MET A 67 5.26 -6.08 -2.38
C MET A 67 4.63 -4.73 -2.04
N VAL A 68 4.79 -4.31 -0.79
CA VAL A 68 4.34 -3.03 -0.25
C VAL A 68 5.55 -2.29 0.31
N ILE A 69 5.84 -1.12 -0.26
CA ILE A 69 7.02 -0.33 0.11
C ILE A 69 6.55 1.01 0.65
N THR A 70 6.93 1.34 1.88
CA THR A 70 6.73 2.70 2.39
C THR A 70 7.93 3.60 2.09
N SER A 71 7.65 4.86 1.83
CA SER A 71 8.66 5.89 1.55
C SER A 71 8.70 7.00 2.59
N LYS A 72 8.00 6.82 3.70
CA LYS A 72 8.01 7.71 4.87
C LYS A 72 7.60 6.96 6.14
N ASP A 73 7.81 7.62 7.28
CA ASP A 73 7.30 7.13 8.56
C ASP A 73 5.76 7.21 8.58
N LEU A 74 5.12 6.21 9.18
CA LEU A 74 3.66 6.10 9.31
C LEU A 74 3.29 5.95 10.79
N THR A 75 2.14 6.52 11.19
CA THR A 75 1.66 6.43 12.58
C THR A 75 0.18 6.08 12.60
N PHE A 76 -0.14 4.96 13.23
CA PHE A 76 -1.50 4.45 13.37
C PHE A 76 -1.95 4.57 14.83
N THR A 77 -3.21 4.91 15.03
CA THR A 77 -3.87 4.96 16.34
C THR A 77 -4.71 3.71 16.64
N LYS A 78 -4.75 2.77 15.71
CA LYS A 78 -5.49 1.51 15.78
C LYS A 78 -4.60 0.35 15.35
N ASP A 79 -5.04 -0.86 15.65
CA ASP A 79 -4.39 -2.07 15.18
C ASP A 79 -4.47 -2.18 13.65
N ILE A 80 -3.43 -2.72 13.05
CA ILE A 80 -3.34 -2.96 11.62
C ILE A 80 -3.12 -4.45 11.37
N THR A 81 -3.97 -5.02 10.51
CA THR A 81 -3.83 -6.41 10.06
C THR A 81 -3.18 -6.46 8.69
N VAL A 82 -2.14 -7.27 8.60
CA VAL A 82 -1.42 -7.56 7.34
C VAL A 82 -1.84 -8.92 6.83
N GLU A 83 -2.51 -8.93 5.70
CA GLU A 83 -2.93 -10.13 4.98
C GLU A 83 -1.92 -10.54 3.91
N SER A 84 -2.06 -11.74 3.37
CA SER A 84 -1.22 -12.23 2.28
C SER A 84 -1.42 -11.42 1.00
N GLY A 85 -0.38 -11.39 0.18
CA GLY A 85 -0.45 -11.04 -1.23
C GLY A 85 -0.17 -12.25 -2.11
N VAL A 86 -0.03 -12.03 -3.40
CA VAL A 86 0.28 -13.07 -4.38
C VAL A 86 1.39 -12.61 -5.30
N LYS A 87 2.53 -13.29 -5.25
CA LYS A 87 3.61 -13.09 -6.21
C LYS A 87 3.33 -13.96 -7.42
N LYS A 88 3.04 -13.31 -8.55
CA LYS A 88 2.81 -13.99 -9.82
C LYS A 88 4.08 -14.65 -10.34
N SER A 89 3.95 -15.87 -10.82
CA SER A 89 5.03 -16.54 -11.53
C SER A 89 5.14 -16.01 -12.96
N ASN A 90 6.36 -15.78 -13.41
CA ASN A 90 6.64 -15.33 -14.78
C ASN A 90 7.03 -16.47 -15.73
N ASP A 91 7.21 -17.68 -15.21
CA ASP A 91 7.74 -18.85 -15.93
C ASP A 91 6.74 -20.02 -16.05
N GLY A 92 5.46 -19.75 -15.73
CA GLY A 92 4.40 -20.77 -15.75
C GLY A 92 4.37 -21.69 -14.52
N ALA A 93 5.23 -21.43 -13.51
CA ALA A 93 5.12 -22.08 -12.21
C ALA A 93 3.89 -21.56 -11.44
N SER A 94 3.58 -22.18 -10.33
CA SER A 94 2.48 -21.74 -9.48
C SER A 94 2.78 -20.38 -8.82
N ASP A 95 1.74 -19.54 -8.70
CA ASP A 95 1.81 -18.32 -7.93
C ASP A 95 2.17 -18.60 -6.46
N THR A 96 2.92 -17.71 -5.85
CA THR A 96 3.32 -17.85 -4.44
C THR A 96 2.51 -16.92 -3.56
N VAL A 97 1.84 -17.46 -2.54
CA VAL A 97 1.18 -16.67 -1.51
C VAL A 97 2.25 -16.10 -0.58
N THR A 98 2.39 -14.77 -0.60
CA THR A 98 3.42 -14.06 0.17
C THR A 98 3.14 -12.57 0.19
N ARG A 99 3.64 -11.86 1.20
CA ARG A 99 3.66 -10.40 1.21
C ARG A 99 5.00 -9.90 1.74
N SER A 100 5.66 -9.01 1.00
CA SER A 100 6.88 -8.34 1.43
C SER A 100 6.58 -6.89 1.80
N LEU A 101 6.94 -6.50 3.01
CA LEU A 101 6.83 -5.17 3.57
C LEU A 101 8.23 -4.54 3.63
N GLY A 102 8.55 -3.65 2.71
CA GLY A 102 9.83 -2.96 2.65
C GLY A 102 9.75 -1.56 3.26
N PHE A 103 10.50 -1.31 4.33
CA PHE A 103 10.52 -0.03 5.03
C PHE A 103 11.88 0.65 4.95
N GLY A 104 12.52 0.53 3.81
CA GLY A 104 13.80 1.15 3.53
C GLY A 104 13.87 1.75 2.15
N SER A 105 14.76 2.71 1.97
CA SER A 105 15.19 3.20 0.67
C SER A 105 16.64 2.86 0.42
N TYR A 106 17.01 2.77 -0.85
CA TYR A 106 18.38 2.50 -1.28
C TYR A 106 18.98 3.71 -1.95
N LYS A 107 20.31 3.84 -1.88
CA LYS A 107 21.07 4.82 -2.65
C LYS A 107 20.96 4.51 -4.15
N GLU A 108 21.48 5.40 -4.98
CA GLU A 108 21.49 5.27 -6.45
C GLU A 108 22.17 3.97 -6.94
N ASP A 109 23.05 3.38 -6.13
CA ASP A 109 23.69 2.09 -6.42
C ASP A 109 22.73 0.90 -6.30
N ASN A 110 21.49 1.11 -5.79
CA ASN A 110 20.48 0.09 -5.51
C ASN A 110 20.97 -1.09 -4.63
N LYS A 111 22.06 -0.92 -3.92
CA LYS A 111 22.69 -1.94 -3.07
C LYS A 111 22.85 -1.49 -1.62
N THR A 112 23.17 -0.21 -1.43
CA THR A 112 23.39 0.36 -0.10
C THR A 112 22.07 0.91 0.45
N LEU A 113 21.64 0.40 1.60
CA LEU A 113 20.48 0.95 2.30
C LEU A 113 20.81 2.40 2.70
N ASP A 114 19.96 3.33 2.30
CA ASP A 114 20.09 4.75 2.57
C ASP A 114 19.33 5.18 3.80
N LYS A 115 18.05 4.79 3.87
CA LYS A 115 17.14 5.20 4.94
C LYS A 115 16.24 4.06 5.38
N ARG A 116 15.94 4.01 6.68
CA ARG A 116 14.92 3.16 7.27
C ARG A 116 13.73 3.98 7.67
N TYR A 117 12.54 3.46 7.42
CA TYR A 117 11.29 4.10 7.84
C TYR A 117 10.70 3.37 9.03
N THR A 118 9.92 4.11 9.82
CA THR A 118 9.29 3.61 11.03
C THR A 118 7.78 3.53 10.83
N ILE A 119 7.19 2.41 11.24
CA ILE A 119 5.75 2.30 11.44
C ILE A 119 5.49 2.28 12.95
N THR A 120 4.79 3.28 13.45
CA THR A 120 4.28 3.31 14.81
C THR A 120 2.84 2.82 14.81
N VAL A 121 2.55 1.78 15.59
CA VAL A 121 1.25 1.12 15.62
C VAL A 121 1.01 0.48 16.99
N PRO A 122 -0.21 0.51 17.57
CA PRO A 122 -0.48 -0.19 18.82
C PRO A 122 -0.18 -1.68 18.69
N ARG A 123 -0.75 -2.34 17.68
CA ARG A 123 -0.49 -3.74 17.34
C ARG A 123 -0.46 -3.94 15.83
N LEU A 124 0.58 -4.60 15.33
CA LEU A 124 0.65 -5.07 13.94
C LEU A 124 0.35 -6.57 13.93
N ILE A 125 -0.78 -6.95 13.36
CA ILE A 125 -1.24 -8.34 13.30
C ILE A 125 -0.83 -8.93 11.95
N ILE A 126 0.04 -9.92 11.98
CA ILE A 126 0.51 -10.65 10.78
C ILE A 126 -0.40 -11.87 10.59
N ALA A 127 -1.50 -11.69 9.87
CA ALA A 127 -2.47 -12.74 9.59
C ALA A 127 -2.15 -13.50 8.29
N GLY A 128 -1.47 -12.86 7.37
CA GLY A 128 -1.09 -13.45 6.10
C GLY A 128 0.02 -14.49 6.22
N GLU A 129 -0.01 -15.48 5.31
CA GLU A 129 1.08 -16.45 5.17
C GLU A 129 2.28 -15.85 4.44
N ASN A 130 3.49 -16.30 4.84
CA ASN A 130 4.76 -15.92 4.24
C ASN A 130 4.97 -14.40 4.15
N VAL A 131 4.52 -13.67 5.18
CA VAL A 131 4.77 -12.24 5.29
C VAL A 131 6.22 -12.02 5.66
N LYS A 132 6.89 -11.15 4.91
CA LYS A 132 8.26 -10.73 5.16
C LYS A 132 8.31 -9.25 5.49
N PHE A 133 9.00 -8.90 6.57
CA PHE A 133 9.30 -7.52 6.95
C PHE A 133 10.79 -7.23 6.71
N GLU A 134 11.09 -6.14 6.02
CA GLU A 134 12.46 -5.84 5.58
C GLU A 134 12.85 -4.37 5.83
N TYR A 135 14.03 -4.18 6.41
CA TYR A 135 14.79 -2.92 6.45
C TYR A 135 14.20 -1.76 7.27
N GLY A 136 13.24 -1.98 8.14
CA GLY A 136 12.59 -0.88 8.84
C GLY A 136 12.46 -1.08 10.34
N ILE A 137 11.65 -0.22 10.96
CA ILE A 137 11.36 -0.24 12.38
C ILE A 137 9.85 -0.31 12.58
N ILE A 138 9.39 -1.28 13.37
CA ILE A 138 8.03 -1.33 13.88
C ILE A 138 8.09 -0.89 15.35
N LYS A 139 7.44 0.23 15.69
CA LYS A 139 7.21 0.66 17.06
C LYS A 139 5.83 0.23 17.51
N GLY A 140 5.79 -0.80 18.36
CA GLY A 140 4.58 -1.43 18.87
C GLY A 140 4.71 -2.94 18.90
N ASP A 141 3.66 -3.61 19.36
CA ASP A 141 3.65 -5.06 19.46
C ASP A 141 3.30 -5.71 18.11
N VAL A 142 3.98 -6.81 17.81
CA VAL A 142 3.70 -7.62 16.62
C VAL A 142 3.08 -8.94 17.05
N TYR A 143 1.92 -9.28 16.46
CA TYR A 143 1.21 -10.53 16.68
C TYR A 143 1.18 -11.38 15.43
N VAL A 144 1.79 -12.56 15.46
CA VAL A 144 1.87 -13.46 14.31
C VAL A 144 0.82 -14.55 14.46
N THR A 145 -0.14 -14.56 13.55
CA THR A 145 -1.20 -15.58 13.46
C THR A 145 -1.13 -16.39 12.17
N GLY A 146 -0.42 -15.88 11.14
CA GLY A 146 -0.14 -16.58 9.89
C GLY A 146 1.22 -17.27 9.89
N GLY A 147 1.34 -18.34 9.09
CA GLY A 147 2.59 -19.11 8.97
C GLY A 147 3.67 -18.41 8.13
N GLY A 148 4.93 -18.77 8.35
CA GLY A 148 6.04 -18.35 7.49
C GLY A 148 6.47 -16.90 7.67
N PHE A 149 6.11 -16.24 8.77
CA PHE A 149 6.59 -14.87 9.05
C PHE A 149 8.11 -14.84 9.16
N ASN A 150 8.72 -13.84 8.52
CA ASN A 150 10.16 -13.65 8.49
C ASN A 150 10.51 -12.16 8.59
N ILE A 151 11.64 -11.87 9.25
CA ILE A 151 12.19 -10.51 9.35
C ILE A 151 13.60 -10.54 8.80
N LYS A 152 13.94 -9.56 7.96
CA LYS A 152 15.27 -9.36 7.44
C LYS A 152 15.74 -7.94 7.71
N ASP A 153 16.83 -7.80 8.46
CA ASP A 153 17.45 -6.51 8.76
C ASP A 153 16.44 -5.46 9.26
N GLY A 154 15.53 -5.91 10.14
CA GLY A 154 14.45 -5.11 10.70
C GLY A 154 14.53 -5.00 12.22
N THR A 155 13.82 -4.03 12.78
CA THR A 155 13.68 -3.86 14.22
C THR A 155 12.22 -3.90 14.63
N ILE A 156 11.88 -4.69 15.64
CA ILE A 156 10.63 -4.56 16.40
C ILE A 156 10.98 -3.87 17.71
N ASP A 157 10.55 -2.62 17.84
CA ASP A 157 10.65 -1.84 19.09
C ASP A 157 9.34 -2.05 19.88
N GLY A 158 9.25 -3.22 20.49
CA GLY A 158 8.09 -3.77 21.17
C GLY A 158 8.21 -5.28 21.31
N ASN A 159 7.11 -5.95 21.61
CA ASN A 159 7.06 -7.40 21.78
C ASN A 159 6.71 -8.12 20.47
N LEU A 160 7.20 -9.35 20.33
CA LEU A 160 6.81 -10.26 19.26
C LEU A 160 6.03 -11.44 19.86
N TYR A 161 4.76 -11.53 19.52
CA TYR A 161 3.87 -12.59 20.00
C TYR A 161 3.51 -13.53 18.86
N PHE A 162 3.39 -14.81 19.18
CA PHE A 162 2.92 -15.84 18.27
C PHE A 162 1.63 -16.45 18.82
N ALA A 163 0.67 -16.74 17.95
CA ALA A 163 -0.60 -17.34 18.35
C ALA A 163 -0.42 -18.77 18.88
N THR A 164 0.60 -19.49 18.39
CA THR A 164 0.86 -20.89 18.80
C THR A 164 2.36 -21.16 18.93
N ASP A 165 2.71 -22.25 19.63
CA ASP A 165 4.08 -22.73 19.76
C ASP A 165 4.69 -23.14 18.40
N GLU A 166 3.88 -23.71 17.50
CA GLU A 166 4.32 -24.10 16.16
C GLU A 166 4.82 -22.89 15.38
N LEU A 167 4.08 -21.77 15.39
CA LEU A 167 4.48 -20.54 14.73
C LEU A 167 5.76 -19.97 15.33
N LYS A 168 5.87 -19.97 16.65
CA LYS A 168 7.08 -19.50 17.33
C LYS A 168 8.29 -20.38 16.99
N ASN A 169 8.15 -21.69 17.02
CA ASN A 169 9.24 -22.62 16.74
C ASN A 169 9.69 -22.60 15.26
N ALA A 170 8.77 -22.28 14.35
CA ALA A 170 9.08 -22.11 12.93
C ALA A 170 9.81 -20.79 12.62
N PHE A 171 9.64 -19.76 13.46
CA PHE A 171 10.28 -18.47 13.28
C PHE A 171 11.80 -18.56 13.44
N LYS A 172 12.54 -17.98 12.51
CA LYS A 172 14.00 -17.88 12.56
C LYS A 172 14.40 -16.42 12.66
N LEU A 173 15.09 -16.08 13.73
CA LEU A 173 15.65 -14.74 13.89
C LEU A 173 16.91 -14.62 13.02
N ASP A 174 16.91 -13.63 12.18
CA ASP A 174 18.09 -13.24 11.38
C ASP A 174 19.07 -12.46 12.26
N GLU A 175 20.37 -12.62 12.05
CA GLU A 175 21.44 -11.99 12.86
C GLU A 175 21.39 -10.46 12.83
N THR A 176 20.79 -9.89 11.80
CA THR A 176 20.66 -8.44 11.62
C THR A 176 19.34 -7.89 12.21
N THR A 177 18.45 -8.78 12.66
CA THR A 177 17.14 -8.43 13.20
C THR A 177 17.22 -8.18 14.70
N LYS A 178 16.53 -7.14 15.18
CA LYS A 178 16.44 -6.77 16.59
C LYS A 178 14.99 -6.79 17.07
N ILE A 179 14.76 -7.41 18.24
CA ILE A 179 13.50 -7.34 18.98
C ILE A 179 13.85 -6.78 20.35
N THR A 180 13.22 -5.67 20.77
CA THR A 180 13.58 -5.00 22.05
C THR A 180 12.79 -5.53 23.22
N GLY A 181 11.61 -6.09 22.99
CA GLY A 181 10.75 -6.69 23.98
C GLY A 181 10.83 -8.21 24.04
N ASN A 182 9.78 -8.81 24.58
CA ASN A 182 9.68 -10.26 24.73
C ASN A 182 9.30 -10.95 23.41
N THR A 183 9.74 -12.20 23.27
CA THR A 183 9.31 -13.10 22.19
C THR A 183 8.63 -14.33 22.82
N GLU A 184 7.31 -14.39 22.76
CA GLU A 184 6.53 -15.41 23.46
C GLU A 184 5.25 -15.82 22.73
N VAL A 185 4.65 -16.94 23.15
CA VAL A 185 3.32 -17.34 22.68
C VAL A 185 2.28 -16.59 23.50
N LYS A 186 1.34 -15.93 22.80
CA LYS A 186 0.25 -15.20 23.42
C LYS A 186 -0.93 -15.12 22.46
N VAL A 187 -2.07 -15.63 22.89
CA VAL A 187 -3.31 -15.53 22.12
C VAL A 187 -3.73 -14.06 22.03
N LEU A 188 -4.04 -13.60 20.82
CA LEU A 188 -4.56 -12.26 20.60
C LEU A 188 -5.96 -12.18 21.24
N ALA A 189 -6.11 -11.35 22.27
CA ALA A 189 -7.43 -11.04 22.80
C ALA A 189 -8.22 -10.23 21.78
N GLN A 190 -9.44 -10.68 21.49
CA GLN A 190 -10.40 -9.99 20.62
C GLN A 190 -10.99 -8.76 21.33
#